data_b140f14772275c482248db30fa2af48f
#
_entry.id   b140f14772275c482248db30fa2af48f
#
_cell.length_a   1.000
_cell.length_b   1.000
_cell.length_c   1.000
_cell.angle_alpha   90.00
_cell.angle_beta   90.00
_cell.angle_gamma   90.00
#
_symmetry.space_group_name_H-M   'P 1'
#
loop_
_entity.id
_entity.type
_entity.pdbx_description
1 polymer ?
#
loop_
_entity_poly.entity_id
_entity_poly.type
_entity_poly.pdbx_seq_one_letter_code
_entity_poly.pdbx_strand_id
1 'polypeptide(L)'
;TYYPRTYEVTYLLGMLAGITSRSDHVGYVAANPVYGVPAAINAFVQGLRSVRPEGRVVLRWACLPDPAHPLDFSDRKDIEVFYARDDREPEGTHRDYGLCRRLPDGILQPIGLPEWRWYTFFIEIVRSVFDGTWNSANGRAINYWWGMRSGAEQINYSAGQNSGTMQLLR
;
A
#
# COMPACT_ATOMS: atom_id res chain seq x y z
N THR A 1 6.03 -9.61 19.16
CA THR A 1 5.20 -8.66 18.36
C THR A 1 5.64 -8.73 16.92
N TYR A 2 4.68 -8.78 16.01
CA TYR A 2 4.91 -8.71 14.56
C TYR A 2 4.44 -7.35 14.05
N TYR A 3 5.28 -6.71 13.26
CA TYR A 3 4.94 -5.46 12.60
C TYR A 3 5.52 -5.46 11.18
N PRO A 4 4.66 -5.46 10.16
CA PRO A 4 5.13 -5.40 8.78
C PRO A 4 5.57 -3.99 8.42
N ARG A 5 6.59 -3.90 7.57
CA ARG A 5 7.10 -2.64 7.06
C ARG A 5 6.31 -2.16 5.83
N THR A 6 4.99 -2.01 5.99
CA THR A 6 4.07 -1.55 4.92
C THR A 6 4.53 -0.30 4.18
N TYR A 7 5.32 0.54 4.85
CA TYR A 7 5.89 1.72 4.21
C TYR A 7 6.82 1.38 3.02
N GLU A 8 7.43 0.17 2.97
CA GLU A 8 8.23 -0.24 1.82
C GLU A 8 7.35 -0.43 0.58
N VAL A 9 6.24 -1.13 0.74
CA VAL A 9 5.25 -1.36 -0.33
C VAL A 9 4.58 -0.06 -0.75
N THR A 10 4.19 0.78 0.21
CA THR A 10 3.50 2.04 -0.11
C THR A 10 4.43 3.05 -0.78
N TYR A 11 5.74 3.04 -0.50
CA TYR A 11 6.71 3.82 -1.25
C TYR A 11 6.71 3.47 -2.74
N LEU A 12 6.80 2.18 -3.07
CA LEU A 12 6.77 1.72 -4.46
C LEU A 12 5.42 1.99 -5.15
N LEU A 13 4.31 1.86 -4.41
CA LEU A 13 2.99 2.23 -4.93
C LEU A 13 2.87 3.74 -5.17
N GLY A 14 3.54 4.57 -4.37
CA GLY A 14 3.68 6.00 -4.60
C GLY A 14 4.44 6.31 -5.88
N MET A 15 5.57 5.62 -6.14
CA MET A 15 6.31 5.72 -7.41
C MET A 15 5.42 5.32 -8.59
N LEU A 16 4.73 4.18 -8.47
CA LEU A 16 3.83 3.68 -9.50
C LEU A 16 2.69 4.68 -9.78
N ALA A 17 2.14 5.30 -8.75
CA ALA A 17 1.14 6.36 -8.88
C ALA A 17 1.69 7.55 -9.66
N GLY A 18 2.91 8.00 -9.36
CA GLY A 18 3.56 9.12 -10.04
C GLY A 18 3.85 8.87 -11.52
N ILE A 19 4.24 7.63 -11.86
CA ILE A 19 4.50 7.23 -13.26
C ILE A 19 3.18 7.12 -14.03
N THR A 20 2.13 6.65 -13.36
CA THR A 20 0.86 6.29 -13.99
C THR A 20 -0.09 7.48 -14.12
N SER A 21 -0.08 8.41 -13.16
CA SER A 21 -0.94 9.59 -13.15
C SER A 21 -0.57 10.59 -14.26
N ARG A 22 -1.59 11.17 -14.89
CA ARG A 22 -1.43 12.30 -15.81
C ARG A 22 -1.45 13.65 -15.12
N SER A 23 -1.96 13.68 -13.88
CA SER A 23 -2.05 14.86 -13.02
C SER A 23 -0.95 14.83 -11.95
N ASP A 24 -0.61 16.00 -11.43
CA ASP A 24 0.25 16.12 -10.25
C ASP A 24 -0.49 15.81 -8.95
N HIS A 25 -1.83 15.73 -8.99
CA HIS A 25 -2.63 15.32 -7.85
C HIS A 25 -2.94 13.81 -7.88
N VAL A 26 -2.61 13.15 -6.78
CA VAL A 26 -2.89 11.73 -6.55
C VAL A 26 -3.68 11.60 -5.25
N GLY A 27 -4.71 10.79 -5.25
CA GLY A 27 -5.52 10.55 -4.05
C GLY A 27 -4.90 9.49 -3.13
N TYR A 28 -5.19 9.60 -1.84
CA TYR A 28 -4.91 8.57 -0.84
C TYR A 28 -6.06 8.49 0.15
N VAL A 29 -6.65 7.31 0.29
CA VAL A 29 -7.66 7.02 1.30
C VAL A 29 -7.01 6.20 2.41
N ALA A 30 -6.88 6.79 3.59
CA ALA A 30 -6.40 6.12 4.79
C ALA A 30 -7.58 5.68 5.67
N ALA A 31 -7.50 4.49 6.28
CA ALA A 31 -8.58 3.98 7.11
C ALA A 31 -8.71 4.77 8.41
N ASN A 32 -7.71 4.68 9.27
CA ASN A 32 -7.71 5.29 10.60
C ASN A 32 -6.32 5.86 10.95
N PRO A 33 -6.22 6.96 11.71
CA PRO A 33 -4.94 7.56 12.12
C PRO A 33 -4.29 6.78 13.28
N VAL A 34 -4.02 5.48 13.04
CA VAL A 34 -3.38 4.60 14.02
C VAL A 34 -1.89 4.45 13.73
N TYR A 35 -1.16 3.83 14.67
CA TYR A 35 0.27 3.59 14.55
C TYR A 35 0.62 2.90 13.22
N GLY A 36 1.61 3.45 12.51
CA GLY A 36 2.09 2.93 11.23
C GLY A 36 1.46 3.57 10.00
N VAL A 37 0.18 3.94 10.03
CA VAL A 37 -0.51 4.55 8.88
C VAL A 37 0.13 5.87 8.44
N PRO A 38 0.49 6.82 9.34
CA PRO A 38 1.21 8.02 8.92
C PRO A 38 2.56 7.73 8.26
N ALA A 39 3.28 6.69 8.69
CA ALA A 39 4.53 6.28 8.06
C ALA A 39 4.30 5.75 6.62
N ALA A 40 3.24 4.97 6.41
CA ALA A 40 2.85 4.50 5.09
C ALA A 40 2.45 5.66 4.15
N ILE A 41 1.65 6.62 4.63
CA ILE A 41 1.27 7.82 3.88
C ILE A 41 2.53 8.61 3.48
N ASN A 42 3.44 8.86 4.43
CA ASN A 42 4.67 9.60 4.16
C ASN A 42 5.56 8.88 3.14
N ALA A 43 5.67 7.55 3.24
CA ALA A 43 6.40 6.74 2.26
C ALA A 43 5.79 6.85 0.87
N PHE A 44 4.47 6.80 0.76
CA PHE A 44 3.75 6.99 -0.50
C PHE A 44 4.05 8.36 -1.13
N VAL A 45 3.99 9.44 -0.32
CA VAL A 45 4.34 10.81 -0.79
C VAL A 45 5.78 10.87 -1.28
N GLN A 46 6.73 10.26 -0.55
CA GLN A 46 8.13 10.24 -0.95
C GLN A 46 8.33 9.44 -2.26
N GLY A 47 7.68 8.28 -2.38
CA GLY A 47 7.68 7.49 -3.61
C GLY A 47 7.12 8.27 -4.81
N LEU A 48 5.97 8.93 -4.64
CA LEU A 48 5.39 9.80 -5.66
C LEU A 48 6.38 10.88 -6.11
N ARG A 49 6.97 11.60 -5.16
CA ARG A 49 7.88 12.72 -5.44
C ARG A 49 9.22 12.30 -6.00
N SER A 50 9.66 11.08 -5.77
CA SER A 50 10.90 10.55 -6.37
C SER A 50 10.85 10.47 -7.90
N VAL A 51 9.65 10.31 -8.47
CA VAL A 51 9.42 10.22 -9.93
C VAL A 51 8.64 11.43 -10.49
N ARG A 52 7.95 12.15 -9.62
CA ARG A 52 7.16 13.35 -9.95
C ARG A 52 7.37 14.41 -8.85
N PRO A 53 8.41 15.24 -8.92
CA PRO A 53 8.77 16.18 -7.85
C PRO A 53 7.65 17.12 -7.41
N GLU A 54 6.79 17.58 -8.35
CA GLU A 54 5.63 18.45 -8.08
C GLU A 54 4.40 17.68 -7.59
N GLY A 55 4.50 16.35 -7.48
CA GLY A 55 3.40 15.47 -7.07
C GLY A 55 2.87 15.83 -5.68
N ARG A 56 1.54 15.88 -5.58
CA ARG A 56 0.80 16.20 -4.35
C ARG A 56 -0.21 15.12 -4.04
N VAL A 57 -0.24 14.71 -2.78
CA VAL A 57 -1.23 13.73 -2.29
C VAL A 57 -2.40 14.46 -1.65
N VAL A 58 -3.61 14.14 -2.12
CA VAL A 58 -4.85 14.55 -1.48
C VAL A 58 -5.31 13.41 -0.58
N LEU A 59 -5.18 13.63 0.73
CA LEU A 59 -5.50 12.64 1.75
C LEU A 59 -6.97 12.74 2.16
N ARG A 60 -7.63 11.59 2.26
CA ARG A 60 -8.94 11.41 2.90
C ARG A 60 -8.88 10.31 3.94
N TRP A 61 -9.63 10.50 5.03
CA TRP A 61 -9.74 9.51 6.10
C TRP A 61 -11.08 8.80 6.01
N ALA A 62 -11.07 7.48 5.87
CA ALA A 62 -12.31 6.69 5.80
C ALA A 62 -13.11 6.71 7.11
N CYS A 63 -12.44 6.90 8.25
CA CYS A 63 -13.09 7.07 9.55
C CYS A 63 -13.81 8.42 9.72
N LEU A 64 -13.60 9.37 8.81
CA LEU A 64 -14.25 10.68 8.80
C LEU A 64 -15.09 10.82 7.51
N PRO A 65 -16.19 10.06 7.38
CA PRO A 65 -17.00 10.09 6.18
C PRO A 65 -17.64 11.48 5.99
N ASP A 66 -17.34 12.09 4.86
CA ASP A 66 -17.98 13.31 4.41
C ASP A 66 -18.75 12.99 3.11
N PRO A 67 -20.10 13.08 3.11
CA PRO A 67 -20.88 12.81 1.90
C PRO A 67 -20.54 13.74 0.72
N ALA A 68 -20.00 14.94 1.00
CA ALA A 68 -19.55 15.88 -0.02
C ALA A 68 -18.21 15.46 -0.67
N HIS A 69 -17.49 14.55 -0.04
CA HIS A 69 -16.17 14.10 -0.48
C HIS A 69 -16.10 12.57 -0.57
N PRO A 70 -16.60 11.96 -1.66
CA PRO A 70 -16.55 10.51 -1.87
C PRO A 70 -15.11 9.98 -1.76
N LEU A 71 -14.93 8.85 -1.12
CA LEU A 71 -13.60 8.24 -0.92
C LEU A 71 -12.95 7.83 -2.24
N ASP A 72 -13.75 7.61 -3.28
CA ASP A 72 -13.27 7.30 -4.62
C ASP A 72 -12.80 8.53 -5.42
N PHE A 73 -12.83 9.73 -4.85
CA PHE A 73 -12.48 11.00 -5.48
C PHE A 73 -13.31 11.34 -6.74
N SER A 74 -14.55 10.84 -6.86
CA SER A 74 -15.41 11.14 -8.01
C SER A 74 -15.79 12.64 -8.11
N ASP A 75 -15.67 13.39 -7.02
CA ASP A 75 -15.81 14.85 -6.94
C ASP A 75 -14.59 15.62 -7.49
N ARG A 76 -13.45 14.94 -7.71
CA ARG A 76 -12.18 15.55 -8.15
C ARG A 76 -11.77 14.98 -9.51
N LYS A 77 -12.11 15.71 -10.58
CA LYS A 77 -11.80 15.31 -11.96
C LYS A 77 -10.28 15.30 -12.28
N ASP A 78 -9.50 16.01 -11.49
CA ASP A 78 -8.05 16.08 -11.61
C ASP A 78 -7.34 14.90 -10.94
N ILE A 79 -8.07 14.05 -10.20
CA ILE A 79 -7.54 12.85 -9.56
C ILE A 79 -8.08 11.61 -10.28
N GLU A 80 -7.26 11.02 -11.16
CA GLU A 80 -7.58 9.76 -11.83
C GLU A 80 -6.92 8.55 -11.17
N VAL A 81 -5.81 8.75 -10.46
CA VAL A 81 -5.05 7.70 -9.77
C VAL A 81 -5.09 7.96 -8.27
N PHE A 82 -5.42 6.95 -7.51
CA PHE A 82 -5.47 7.05 -6.05
C PHE A 82 -5.27 5.70 -5.37
N TYR A 83 -4.74 5.77 -4.16
CA TYR A 83 -4.69 4.63 -3.25
C TYR A 83 -6.06 4.52 -2.57
N ALA A 84 -6.80 3.44 -2.88
CA ALA A 84 -8.22 3.35 -2.57
C ALA A 84 -8.51 3.11 -1.09
N ARG A 85 -7.80 2.21 -0.45
CA ARG A 85 -7.84 1.95 0.99
C ARG A 85 -6.59 1.22 1.40
N ASP A 86 -6.17 1.41 2.63
CA ASP A 86 -5.05 0.69 3.27
C ASP A 86 -5.53 -0.46 4.17
N ASP A 87 -6.83 -0.62 4.34
CA ASP A 87 -7.48 -1.76 4.99
C ASP A 87 -8.38 -2.51 3.99
N ARG A 88 -8.44 -3.81 4.15
CA ARG A 88 -9.30 -4.68 3.35
C ARG A 88 -10.48 -5.14 4.19
N GLU A 89 -11.69 -4.81 3.76
CA GLU A 89 -12.88 -5.37 4.36
C GLU A 89 -13.00 -6.86 4.03
N PRO A 90 -13.30 -7.73 5.00
CA PRO A 90 -13.39 -9.18 4.78
C PRO A 90 -14.42 -9.59 3.72
N GLU A 91 -15.47 -8.80 3.54
CA GLU A 91 -16.57 -9.05 2.60
C GLU A 91 -16.57 -8.09 1.40
N GLY A 92 -15.58 -7.17 1.34
CA GLY A 92 -15.52 -6.16 0.30
C GLY A 92 -15.18 -6.72 -1.08
N THR A 93 -15.81 -6.19 -2.10
CA THR A 93 -15.41 -6.40 -3.48
C THR A 93 -14.01 -5.84 -3.66
N HIS A 94 -13.07 -6.61 -4.21
CA HIS A 94 -11.65 -6.32 -4.39
C HIS A 94 -11.32 -5.04 -5.17
N ARG A 95 -12.33 -4.26 -5.58
CA ARG A 95 -12.19 -3.11 -6.47
C ARG A 95 -11.67 -1.85 -5.78
N ASP A 96 -11.80 -1.77 -4.45
CA ASP A 96 -11.55 -0.56 -3.67
C ASP A 96 -10.35 -0.69 -2.74
N TYR A 97 -9.34 -1.49 -3.11
CA TYR A 97 -8.15 -1.73 -2.32
C TYR A 97 -6.87 -1.52 -3.12
N GLY A 98 -5.87 -0.90 -2.51
CA GLY A 98 -4.59 -0.63 -3.14
C GLY A 98 -4.64 0.52 -4.15
N LEU A 99 -3.67 0.56 -5.06
CA LEU A 99 -3.57 1.60 -6.06
C LEU A 99 -4.49 1.33 -7.24
N CYS A 100 -5.39 2.27 -7.51
CA CYS A 100 -6.39 2.19 -8.58
C CYS A 100 -6.31 3.39 -9.51
N ARG A 101 -6.78 3.19 -10.75
CA ARG A 101 -7.07 4.26 -11.71
C ARG A 101 -8.56 4.29 -11.99
N ARG A 102 -9.16 5.49 -12.01
CA ARG A 102 -10.50 5.68 -12.54
C ARG A 102 -10.43 5.82 -14.05
N LEU A 103 -11.18 4.99 -14.74
CA LEU A 103 -11.39 5.07 -16.18
C LEU A 103 -12.46 6.13 -16.53
N PRO A 104 -12.54 6.58 -17.80
CA PRO A 104 -13.54 7.56 -18.23
C PRO A 104 -15.00 7.15 -18.00
N ASP A 105 -15.27 5.85 -17.96
CA ASP A 105 -16.58 5.26 -17.66
C ASP A 105 -16.89 5.16 -16.16
N GLY A 106 -15.98 5.62 -15.30
CA GLY A 106 -16.09 5.57 -13.84
C GLY A 106 -15.64 4.26 -13.21
N ILE A 107 -15.28 3.24 -14.01
CA ILE A 107 -14.77 1.95 -13.49
C ILE A 107 -13.42 2.15 -12.85
N LEU A 108 -13.21 1.54 -11.67
CA LEU A 108 -11.93 1.49 -10.99
C LEU A 108 -11.12 0.31 -11.50
N GLN A 109 -9.97 0.60 -12.09
CA GLN A 109 -9.00 -0.38 -12.55
C GLN A 109 -7.87 -0.50 -11.54
N PRO A 110 -7.63 -1.67 -10.92
CA PRO A 110 -6.47 -1.90 -10.07
C PRO A 110 -5.18 -1.74 -10.88
N ILE A 111 -4.17 -1.08 -10.31
CA ILE A 111 -2.84 -0.90 -10.88
C ILE A 111 -1.82 -1.73 -10.11
N GLY A 112 -1.86 -1.66 -8.80
CA GLY A 112 -0.97 -2.38 -7.91
C GLY A 112 -1.61 -2.61 -6.55
N LEU A 113 -1.58 -3.86 -6.10
CA LEU A 113 -2.20 -4.30 -4.86
C LEU A 113 -1.12 -4.73 -3.88
N PRO A 114 -1.07 -4.19 -2.66
CA PRO A 114 -0.21 -4.74 -1.62
C PRO A 114 -0.73 -6.12 -1.23
N GLU A 115 0.17 -7.07 -1.12
CA GLU A 115 -0.15 -8.45 -0.75
C GLU A 115 0.70 -8.89 0.42
N TRP A 116 0.05 -9.42 1.44
CA TRP A 116 0.66 -9.96 2.64
C TRP A 116 0.82 -11.46 2.53
N ARG A 117 2.04 -11.93 2.62
CA ARG A 117 2.35 -13.35 2.55
C ARG A 117 2.50 -13.93 3.96
N TRP A 118 1.40 -14.00 4.68
CA TRP A 118 1.34 -14.48 6.06
C TRP A 118 1.96 -15.86 6.25
N TYR A 119 1.85 -16.74 5.27
CA TYR A 119 2.43 -18.09 5.34
C TYR A 119 3.96 -18.03 5.51
N THR A 120 4.66 -17.11 4.86
CA THR A 120 6.11 -16.94 5.02
C THR A 120 6.44 -16.63 6.46
N PHE A 121 5.67 -15.73 7.08
CA PHE A 121 5.83 -15.38 8.48
C PHE A 121 5.56 -16.57 9.41
N PHE A 122 4.46 -17.29 9.22
CA PHE A 122 4.12 -18.43 10.08
C PHE A 122 5.11 -19.59 9.95
N ILE A 123 5.61 -19.87 8.74
CA ILE A 123 6.63 -20.92 8.54
C ILE A 123 7.90 -20.59 9.33
N GLU A 124 8.37 -19.34 9.29
CA GLU A 124 9.60 -18.96 10.02
C GLU A 124 9.39 -19.00 11.55
N ILE A 125 8.19 -18.65 12.04
CA ILE A 125 7.88 -18.83 13.45
C ILE A 125 7.93 -20.31 13.83
N VAL A 126 7.26 -21.19 13.06
CA VAL A 126 7.23 -22.63 13.32
C VAL A 126 8.66 -23.20 13.30
N ARG A 127 9.49 -22.83 12.31
CA ARG A 127 10.91 -23.23 12.28
C ARG A 127 11.64 -22.81 13.54
N SER A 128 11.48 -21.55 13.96
CA SER A 128 12.16 -21.05 15.15
C SER A 128 11.78 -21.80 16.43
N VAL A 129 10.56 -22.33 16.50
CA VAL A 129 10.12 -23.20 17.60
C VAL A 129 10.82 -24.55 17.52
N PHE A 130 10.86 -25.19 16.34
CA PHE A 130 11.54 -26.48 16.15
C PHE A 130 13.05 -26.39 16.38
N ASP A 131 13.68 -25.30 15.96
CA ASP A 131 15.10 -25.04 16.12
C ASP A 131 15.47 -24.58 17.56
N GLY A 132 14.48 -24.46 18.46
CA GLY A 132 14.69 -23.99 19.83
C GLY A 132 15.10 -22.50 19.94
N THR A 133 15.00 -21.74 18.86
CA THR A 133 15.39 -20.30 18.83
C THR A 133 14.25 -19.36 19.21
N TRP A 134 13.02 -19.85 19.28
CA TRP A 134 11.82 -19.09 19.65
C TRP A 134 11.93 -18.43 21.04
N ASN A 135 12.46 -19.16 22.01
CA ASN A 135 12.75 -18.68 23.35
C ASN A 135 14.25 -18.56 23.56
N SER A 136 14.89 -17.62 22.87
CA SER A 136 16.29 -17.34 23.19
C SER A 136 16.43 -16.99 24.67
N ALA A 137 17.46 -17.50 25.31
CA ALA A 137 17.71 -17.61 26.76
C ALA A 137 17.57 -16.33 27.61
N ASN A 138 17.11 -15.22 27.05
CA ASN A 138 17.03 -13.92 27.71
C ASN A 138 15.59 -13.44 27.97
N GLY A 139 14.55 -14.25 27.72
CA GLY A 139 13.16 -13.88 28.00
C GLY A 139 12.66 -12.60 27.30
N ARG A 140 13.40 -12.09 26.32
CA ARG A 140 13.02 -10.89 25.58
C ARG A 140 11.98 -11.23 24.51
N ALA A 141 10.90 -10.48 24.48
CA ALA A 141 9.92 -10.58 23.41
C ALA A 141 10.62 -10.36 22.06
N ILE A 142 10.45 -11.34 21.15
CA ILE A 142 10.99 -11.22 19.79
C ILE A 142 10.06 -10.28 19.02
N ASN A 143 10.63 -9.22 18.46
CA ASN A 143 9.94 -8.28 17.59
C ASN A 143 10.33 -8.58 16.14
N TYR A 144 9.35 -8.94 15.34
CA TYR A 144 9.52 -9.20 13.91
C TYR A 144 9.17 -7.95 13.12
N TRP A 145 10.18 -7.33 12.51
CA TRP A 145 10.04 -6.19 11.61
C TRP A 145 10.36 -6.65 10.20
N TRP A 146 9.39 -7.29 9.57
CA TRP A 146 9.58 -7.86 8.25
C TRP A 146 8.91 -7.00 7.17
N GLY A 147 9.50 -6.97 5.99
CA GLY A 147 9.02 -6.23 4.84
C GLY A 147 9.24 -7.03 3.56
N MET A 148 9.40 -6.34 2.45
CA MET A 148 9.52 -6.94 1.12
C MET A 148 10.73 -7.87 0.98
N ARG A 149 11.89 -7.50 1.55
CA ARG A 149 13.11 -8.32 1.50
C ARG A 149 12.94 -9.70 2.13
N SER A 150 12.12 -9.83 3.14
CA SER A 150 11.82 -11.12 3.78
C SER A 150 10.78 -11.94 3.03
N GLY A 151 10.18 -11.39 1.99
CA GLY A 151 9.07 -11.99 1.27
C GLY A 151 7.74 -11.99 2.05
N ALA A 152 7.65 -11.26 3.17
CA ALA A 152 6.42 -11.14 3.95
C ALA A 152 5.39 -10.21 3.28
N GLU A 153 5.87 -9.30 2.45
CA GLU A 153 5.06 -8.37 1.68
C GLU A 153 5.55 -8.32 0.23
N GLN A 154 4.61 -8.15 -0.68
CA GLN A 154 4.89 -7.94 -2.11
C GLN A 154 3.81 -7.06 -2.74
N ILE A 155 4.06 -6.61 -3.95
CA ILE A 155 3.06 -5.92 -4.77
C ILE A 155 2.61 -6.86 -5.88
N ASN A 156 1.30 -7.07 -5.97
CA ASN A 156 0.68 -7.74 -7.10
C ASN A 156 0.30 -6.68 -8.13
N TYR A 157 1.00 -6.66 -9.26
CA TYR A 157 0.77 -5.72 -10.35
C TYR A 157 -0.30 -6.23 -11.30
N SER A 158 -1.21 -5.36 -11.71
CA SER A 158 -2.18 -5.71 -12.75
C SER A 158 -1.50 -5.98 -14.09
N ALA A 159 -2.03 -6.94 -14.84
CA ALA A 159 -1.59 -7.23 -16.19
C ALA A 159 -1.70 -5.97 -17.08
N GLY A 160 -0.66 -5.70 -17.86
CA GLY A 160 -0.62 -4.55 -18.79
C GLY A 160 0.24 -3.38 -18.34
N GLN A 161 0.98 -3.50 -17.21
CA GLN A 161 2.01 -2.51 -16.88
C GLN A 161 3.16 -2.59 -17.91
N ASN A 162 3.62 -1.41 -18.33
CA ASN A 162 4.73 -1.28 -19.28
C ASN A 162 6.00 -1.94 -18.68
N SER A 163 6.76 -2.65 -19.52
CA SER A 163 8.03 -3.30 -19.13
C SER A 163 9.02 -2.34 -18.47
N GLY A 164 9.09 -1.09 -18.92
CA GLY A 164 9.92 -0.05 -18.33
C GLY A 164 9.50 0.33 -16.90
N THR A 165 8.19 0.43 -16.64
CA THR A 165 7.65 0.65 -15.30
C THR A 165 8.03 -0.49 -14.36
N MET A 166 7.91 -1.74 -14.82
CA MET A 166 8.28 -2.92 -14.04
C MET A 166 9.78 -3.02 -13.77
N GLN A 167 10.61 -2.50 -14.67
CA GLN A 167 12.06 -2.46 -14.50
C GLN A 167 12.49 -1.44 -13.44
N LEU A 168 11.78 -0.33 -13.33
CA LEU A 168 12.05 0.74 -12.37
C LEU A 168 11.66 0.35 -10.93
N LEU A 169 10.74 -0.61 -10.77
CA LEU A 169 10.22 -1.07 -9.48
C LEU A 169 10.93 -2.33 -8.96
N ARG A 170 11.93 -2.86 -9.68
CA ARG A 170 12.78 -3.99 -9.27
C ARG A 170 14.04 -3.50 -8.56
#